data_63ac57bb03e7cb13139197957256f4e5
#
_entry.id   63ac57bb03e7cb13139197957256f4e5
#
_cell.length_a   1.000
_cell.length_b   1.000
_cell.length_c   1.000
_cell.angle_alpha   90.00
_cell.angle_beta   90.00
_cell.angle_gamma   90.00
#
_symmetry.space_group_name_H-M   'P 1'
#
loop_
_entity.id
_entity.type
_entity.pdbx_description
1 polymer ?
#
loop_
_entity_poly.entity_id
_entity_poly.type
_entity_poly.pdbx_seq_one_letter_code
_entity_poly.pdbx_strand_id
1 'polypeptide(L)'
;MVRIFAGMVLASMAMAQVSLVAQKLGQNADIEPAPSAATSAVDRPGLPPPPRGISTVEGGTIRSVDPVRDQLILGVYGTKPMKILFDERTQVYRDGVKAPLSDLRVQDHASVETVLDGTKIYALSIHMLSQAPEGQCQGQVLAYDARTGLLTLTAALSGQPITLRVPAGTSVIGVGQVAVSSPSAGLQDLVKGTLVSVQFNSSNNGRGVARQISILATPGSSFVFTGNVSSLDLAANRLVLLDPKDDQSYSIVFDKSRFPMSRDLHVGAHVTVTANFDGSHYVATSAKTL
;
A
#
# COMPACT_ATOMS: atom_id res chain seq x y z
N MET A 1 -29.41 -21.93 -28.68
CA MET A 1 -29.64 -21.85 -27.23
C MET A 1 -28.37 -22.28 -26.51
N VAL A 2 -27.52 -21.34 -26.12
CA VAL A 2 -26.37 -21.59 -25.24
C VAL A 2 -26.37 -20.46 -24.21
N ARG A 3 -26.62 -20.79 -22.95
CA ARG A 3 -26.60 -19.88 -21.83
C ARG A 3 -25.16 -19.80 -21.32
N ILE A 4 -24.56 -18.61 -21.41
CA ILE A 4 -23.26 -18.29 -20.79
C ILE A 4 -23.54 -17.75 -19.40
N PHE A 5 -23.10 -18.47 -18.36
CA PHE A 5 -23.09 -18.00 -16.98
C PHE A 5 -21.88 -17.07 -16.78
N ALA A 6 -22.16 -15.80 -16.51
CA ALA A 6 -21.17 -14.85 -16.03
C ALA A 6 -21.04 -15.01 -14.51
N GLY A 7 -19.92 -15.55 -14.08
CA GLY A 7 -19.55 -15.61 -12.66
C GLY A 7 -19.01 -14.26 -12.18
N MET A 8 -19.81 -13.59 -11.39
CA MET A 8 -19.47 -12.33 -10.72
C MET A 8 -18.72 -12.67 -9.43
N VAL A 9 -17.41 -12.43 -9.40
CA VAL A 9 -16.61 -12.51 -8.17
C VAL A 9 -16.69 -11.15 -7.48
N LEU A 10 -17.52 -11.08 -6.43
CA LEU A 10 -17.54 -9.96 -5.49
C LEU A 10 -16.37 -10.11 -4.52
N ALA A 11 -15.38 -9.25 -4.63
CA ALA A 11 -14.38 -9.05 -3.59
C ALA A 11 -14.94 -8.05 -2.57
N SER A 12 -15.46 -8.55 -1.44
CA SER A 12 -15.88 -7.74 -0.31
C SER A 12 -14.65 -7.21 0.43
N MET A 13 -14.30 -5.95 0.25
CA MET A 13 -13.43 -5.22 1.17
C MET A 13 -14.26 -4.74 2.35
N ALA A 14 -14.08 -5.35 3.52
CA ALA A 14 -14.62 -4.86 4.79
C ALA A 14 -13.79 -3.65 5.23
N MET A 15 -14.30 -2.45 4.99
CA MET A 15 -13.83 -1.22 5.65
C MET A 15 -14.49 -1.13 7.01
N ALA A 16 -13.69 -1.18 8.07
CA ALA A 16 -14.13 -0.87 9.42
C ALA A 16 -14.44 0.63 9.52
N GLN A 17 -15.71 0.99 9.56
CA GLN A 17 -16.15 2.34 9.89
C GLN A 17 -16.06 2.55 11.40
N VAL A 18 -15.22 3.48 11.81
CA VAL A 18 -15.24 4.02 13.17
C VAL A 18 -16.31 5.09 13.23
N SER A 19 -17.49 4.75 13.75
CA SER A 19 -18.55 5.71 14.04
C SER A 19 -18.25 6.45 15.33
N LEU A 20 -17.99 7.74 15.21
CA LEU A 20 -17.89 8.67 16.33
C LEU A 20 -19.31 9.06 16.77
N VAL A 21 -19.84 8.42 17.79
CA VAL A 21 -21.06 8.88 18.49
C VAL A 21 -20.64 9.67 19.69
N ALA A 22 -20.77 10.99 19.61
CA ALA A 22 -20.71 11.87 20.77
C ALA A 22 -22.03 11.78 21.54
N GLN A 23 -22.04 11.15 22.69
CA GLN A 23 -23.10 11.34 23.70
C GLN A 23 -22.51 11.94 24.98
N LYS A 24 -22.94 13.15 25.20
CA LYS A 24 -22.80 13.93 26.41
C LYS A 24 -23.86 13.44 27.40
N LEU A 25 -23.45 12.98 28.58
CA LEU A 25 -24.17 13.19 29.85
C LEU A 25 -23.35 12.59 31.00
N GLY A 26 -23.18 13.39 32.03
CA GLY A 26 -22.33 13.12 33.16
C GLY A 26 -22.90 12.08 34.12
N GLN A 27 -22.00 11.45 34.83
CA GLN A 27 -22.02 11.29 36.27
C GLN A 27 -20.81 10.46 36.71
N ASN A 28 -20.20 10.92 37.79
CA ASN A 28 -19.08 10.31 38.49
C ASN A 28 -19.38 8.85 38.82
N ALA A 29 -18.52 7.95 38.33
CA ALA A 29 -18.25 6.67 38.96
C ALA A 29 -16.75 6.43 38.79
N ASP A 30 -16.07 6.26 39.92
CA ASP A 30 -14.68 5.85 40.01
C ASP A 30 -14.50 4.56 39.18
N ILE A 31 -13.99 4.70 37.96
CA ILE A 31 -13.54 3.58 37.17
C ILE A 31 -12.05 3.47 37.43
N GLU A 32 -11.73 2.55 38.31
CA GLU A 32 -10.41 1.99 38.49
C GLU A 32 -9.87 1.60 37.07
N PRO A 33 -8.69 2.08 36.62
CA PRO A 33 -8.18 1.74 35.31
C PRO A 33 -7.97 0.23 35.26
N ALA A 34 -8.69 -0.43 34.36
CA ALA A 34 -8.46 -1.85 34.06
C ALA A 34 -6.95 -2.05 33.81
N PRO A 35 -6.34 -3.07 34.42
CA PRO A 35 -4.91 -3.31 34.21
C PRO A 35 -4.68 -3.55 32.73
N SER A 36 -3.93 -2.64 32.12
CA SER A 36 -3.32 -2.84 30.82
C SER A 36 -2.71 -4.23 30.86
N ALA A 37 -3.08 -5.12 29.95
CA ALA A 37 -2.51 -6.45 29.85
C ALA A 37 -1.02 -6.29 29.59
N ALA A 38 -0.26 -6.08 30.66
CA ALA A 38 1.17 -6.24 30.66
C ALA A 38 1.42 -7.70 30.25
N THR A 39 1.87 -7.87 29.03
CA THR A 39 2.38 -9.15 28.51
C THR A 39 3.31 -9.67 29.58
N SER A 40 2.92 -10.76 30.26
CA SER A 40 3.69 -11.37 31.35
C SER A 40 5.04 -11.75 30.78
N ALA A 41 6.05 -10.90 30.98
CA ALA A 41 7.43 -11.29 30.85
C ALA A 41 7.60 -12.50 31.76
N VAL A 42 7.95 -13.65 31.20
CA VAL A 42 8.25 -14.85 31.97
C VAL A 42 9.45 -14.48 32.86
N ASP A 43 9.16 -14.19 34.11
CA ASP A 43 10.16 -13.82 35.10
C ASP A 43 11.03 -15.05 35.37
N ARG A 44 12.13 -15.20 34.63
CA ARG A 44 13.13 -16.24 34.89
C ARG A 44 14.06 -15.69 35.95
N PRO A 45 14.14 -16.37 37.10
CA PRO A 45 15.02 -15.93 38.19
C PRO A 45 16.47 -15.85 37.70
N GLY A 46 17.10 -14.69 37.75
CA GLY A 46 18.51 -14.47 37.48
C GLY A 46 18.84 -13.63 36.25
N LEU A 47 17.88 -13.32 35.37
CA LEU A 47 18.14 -12.39 34.28
C LEU A 47 17.69 -10.96 34.66
N PRO A 48 18.51 -9.93 34.37
CA PRO A 48 18.07 -8.54 34.55
C PRO A 48 16.86 -8.25 33.68
N PRO A 49 15.99 -7.30 34.06
CA PRO A 49 14.84 -6.93 33.24
C PRO A 49 15.31 -6.45 31.86
N PRO A 50 14.46 -6.62 30.82
CA PRO A 50 14.80 -6.13 29.48
C PRO A 50 15.05 -4.62 29.51
N PRO A 51 15.90 -4.08 28.61
CA PRO A 51 16.16 -2.66 28.55
C PRO A 51 14.86 -1.87 28.40
N ARG A 52 14.73 -0.77 29.14
CA ARG A 52 13.59 0.15 29.03
C ARG A 52 13.97 1.26 28.05
N GLY A 53 13.29 1.33 26.92
CA GLY A 53 13.53 2.33 25.89
C GLY A 53 12.32 2.48 24.97
N ILE A 54 12.45 3.37 23.99
CA ILE A 54 11.45 3.49 22.92
C ILE A 54 11.53 2.23 22.08
N SER A 55 10.42 1.52 21.96
CA SER A 55 10.29 0.34 21.09
C SER A 55 10.03 0.81 19.65
N THR A 56 10.71 0.18 18.69
CA THR A 56 10.48 0.35 17.26
C THR A 56 10.27 -1.02 16.62
N VAL A 57 9.48 -1.06 15.55
CA VAL A 57 9.23 -2.27 14.76
C VAL A 57 9.96 -2.15 13.43
N GLU A 58 10.86 -3.10 13.17
CA GLU A 58 11.66 -3.14 11.96
C GLU A 58 11.30 -4.38 11.13
N GLY A 59 10.92 -4.15 9.88
CA GLY A 59 10.59 -5.22 8.93
C GLY A 59 11.75 -5.50 7.98
N GLY A 60 12.01 -6.78 7.70
CA GLY A 60 13.09 -7.15 6.79
C GLY A 60 13.22 -8.66 6.56
N THR A 61 14.38 -9.03 6.02
CA THR A 61 14.75 -10.42 5.79
C THR A 61 15.96 -10.76 6.67
N ILE A 62 15.92 -11.88 7.36
CA ILE A 62 17.04 -12.38 8.17
C ILE A 62 18.17 -12.78 7.24
N ARG A 63 19.31 -12.12 7.34
CA ARG A 63 20.51 -12.39 6.51
C ARG A 63 21.47 -13.37 7.17
N SER A 64 21.56 -13.35 8.48
CA SER A 64 22.32 -14.31 9.26
C SER A 64 21.78 -14.41 10.67
N VAL A 65 21.94 -15.59 11.27
CA VAL A 65 21.66 -15.88 12.69
C VAL A 65 22.92 -16.47 13.29
N ASP A 66 23.38 -15.88 14.38
CA ASP A 66 24.54 -16.38 15.14
C ASP A 66 24.07 -16.69 16.58
N PRO A 67 23.68 -17.94 16.86
CA PRO A 67 23.17 -18.31 18.17
C PRO A 67 24.27 -18.37 19.24
N VAL A 68 25.55 -18.40 18.86
CA VAL A 68 26.67 -18.37 19.82
C VAL A 68 26.91 -16.97 20.39
N ARG A 69 26.62 -15.95 19.59
CA ARG A 69 26.75 -14.54 19.98
C ARG A 69 25.39 -13.88 20.26
N ASP A 70 24.32 -14.65 20.25
CA ASP A 70 22.96 -14.18 20.45
C ASP A 70 22.60 -12.97 19.60
N GLN A 71 22.87 -13.07 18.29
CA GLN A 71 22.66 -11.98 17.37
C GLN A 71 22.11 -12.44 16.01
N LEU A 72 21.37 -11.55 15.37
CA LEU A 72 20.95 -11.69 13.98
C LEU A 72 21.30 -10.43 13.19
N ILE A 73 21.43 -10.58 11.87
CA ILE A 73 21.51 -9.47 10.93
C ILE A 73 20.18 -9.42 10.17
N LEU A 74 19.44 -8.34 10.36
CA LEU A 74 18.20 -8.06 9.62
C LEU A 74 18.53 -7.16 8.42
N GLY A 75 18.19 -7.61 7.22
CA GLY A 75 18.24 -6.81 6.02
C GLY A 75 16.96 -5.99 5.91
N VAL A 76 16.93 -4.80 6.52
CA VAL A 76 15.78 -3.90 6.54
C VAL A 76 15.54 -3.32 5.14
N TYR A 77 14.27 -3.17 4.74
CA TYR A 77 13.92 -2.64 3.43
C TYR A 77 14.34 -1.17 3.30
N GLY A 78 15.08 -0.87 2.23
CA GLY A 78 15.50 0.51 1.92
C GLY A 78 16.63 1.08 2.77
N THR A 79 17.17 0.32 3.74
CA THR A 79 18.24 0.78 4.63
C THR A 79 19.41 -0.19 4.68
N LYS A 80 20.45 0.18 5.45
CA LYS A 80 21.58 -0.72 5.71
C LYS A 80 21.13 -1.88 6.61
N PRO A 81 21.75 -3.07 6.47
CA PRO A 81 21.48 -4.19 7.37
C PRO A 81 21.70 -3.79 8.82
N MET A 82 20.81 -4.24 9.69
CA MET A 82 20.81 -3.94 11.11
C MET A 82 21.25 -5.16 11.91
N LYS A 83 22.19 -4.96 12.82
CA LYS A 83 22.57 -5.98 13.81
C LYS A 83 21.66 -5.87 15.01
N ILE A 84 20.97 -6.96 15.36
CA ILE A 84 20.03 -7.04 16.45
C ILE A 84 20.48 -8.16 17.38
N LEU A 85 20.55 -7.87 18.66
CA LEU A 85 20.84 -8.83 19.71
C LEU A 85 19.53 -9.45 20.19
N PHE A 86 19.57 -10.71 20.59
CA PHE A 86 18.45 -11.40 21.22
C PHE A 86 18.96 -12.23 22.41
N ASP A 87 18.07 -12.68 23.27
CA ASP A 87 18.39 -13.55 24.38
C ASP A 87 17.19 -14.49 24.65
N GLU A 88 17.27 -15.28 25.72
CA GLU A 88 16.22 -16.22 26.11
C GLU A 88 14.87 -15.56 26.43
N ARG A 89 14.82 -14.24 26.64
CA ARG A 89 13.60 -13.45 26.88
C ARG A 89 12.93 -13.04 25.59
N THR A 90 13.66 -13.04 24.47
CA THR A 90 13.13 -12.67 23.15
C THR A 90 12.04 -13.67 22.76
N GLN A 91 10.85 -13.13 22.49
CA GLN A 91 9.72 -13.95 22.06
C GLN A 91 9.77 -14.14 20.54
N VAL A 92 9.63 -15.39 20.10
CA VAL A 92 9.62 -15.71 18.67
C VAL A 92 8.27 -16.28 18.30
N TYR A 93 7.75 -15.84 17.17
CA TYR A 93 6.50 -16.30 16.60
C TYR A 93 6.70 -16.62 15.12
N ARG A 94 6.06 -17.67 14.63
CA ARG A 94 5.96 -18.00 13.21
C ARG A 94 4.48 -18.03 12.83
N ASP A 95 4.09 -17.16 11.93
CA ASP A 95 2.67 -16.98 11.50
C ASP A 95 1.71 -16.81 12.69
N GLY A 96 2.15 -16.06 13.72
CA GLY A 96 1.40 -15.79 14.94
C GLY A 96 1.45 -16.88 16.00
N VAL A 97 2.07 -18.04 15.73
CA VAL A 97 2.24 -19.14 16.69
C VAL A 97 3.61 -19.04 17.35
N LYS A 98 3.68 -19.20 18.68
CA LYS A 98 4.93 -19.17 19.43
C LYS A 98 5.89 -20.27 18.95
N ALA A 99 7.12 -19.87 18.68
CA ALA A 99 8.18 -20.74 18.16
C ALA A 99 9.46 -20.61 19.01
N PRO A 100 10.36 -21.61 19.01
CA PRO A 100 11.65 -21.49 19.66
C PRO A 100 12.62 -20.63 18.85
N LEU A 101 13.65 -20.07 19.50
CA LEU A 101 14.72 -19.30 18.85
C LEU A 101 15.46 -20.11 17.76
N SER A 102 15.54 -21.43 17.93
CA SER A 102 16.15 -22.35 16.95
C SER A 102 15.43 -22.38 15.59
N ASP A 103 14.21 -21.86 15.52
CA ASP A 103 13.44 -21.80 14.27
C ASP A 103 13.80 -20.60 13.39
N LEU A 104 14.63 -19.67 13.90
CA LEU A 104 15.12 -18.55 13.10
C LEU A 104 16.00 -19.05 11.96
N ARG A 105 15.63 -18.74 10.73
CA ARG A 105 16.36 -19.16 9.53
C ARG A 105 16.76 -17.98 8.68
N VAL A 106 17.90 -18.13 8.03
CA VAL A 106 18.33 -17.19 6.98
C VAL A 106 17.29 -17.19 5.85
N GLN A 107 16.98 -16.01 5.36
CA GLN A 107 15.96 -15.71 4.34
C GLN A 107 14.50 -15.69 4.86
N ASP A 108 14.24 -15.95 6.13
CA ASP A 108 12.92 -15.71 6.69
C ASP A 108 12.60 -14.21 6.63
N HIS A 109 11.37 -13.88 6.24
CA HIS A 109 10.83 -12.54 6.43
C HIS A 109 10.43 -12.38 7.89
N ALA A 110 10.90 -11.32 8.52
CA ALA A 110 10.63 -11.07 9.92
C ALA A 110 10.24 -9.61 10.18
N SER A 111 9.34 -9.42 11.12
CA SER A 111 9.08 -8.15 11.79
C SER A 111 9.64 -8.27 13.21
N VAL A 112 10.56 -7.39 13.57
CA VAL A 112 11.27 -7.44 14.85
C VAL A 112 10.92 -6.21 15.65
N GLU A 113 10.33 -6.41 16.81
CA GLU A 113 10.17 -5.35 17.80
C GLU A 113 11.48 -5.18 18.54
N THR A 114 12.05 -3.98 18.47
CA THR A 114 13.37 -3.71 19.01
C THR A 114 13.34 -2.62 20.08
N VAL A 115 14.29 -2.67 20.97
CA VAL A 115 14.56 -1.62 21.94
C VAL A 115 16.03 -1.24 21.88
N LEU A 116 16.31 0.06 22.00
CA LEU A 116 17.66 0.60 22.01
C LEU A 116 18.19 0.68 23.45
N ASP A 117 19.35 0.08 23.72
CA ASP A 117 20.10 0.22 24.95
C ASP A 117 21.51 0.73 24.64
N GLY A 118 21.73 2.02 24.88
CA GLY A 118 22.95 2.70 24.44
C GLY A 118 23.08 2.68 22.93
N THR A 119 24.09 1.95 22.42
CA THR A 119 24.32 1.74 20.97
C THR A 119 23.89 0.36 20.48
N LYS A 120 23.34 -0.46 21.37
CA LYS A 120 22.94 -1.83 21.06
C LYS A 120 21.45 -1.92 20.86
N ILE A 121 21.03 -2.68 19.85
CA ILE A 121 19.64 -2.93 19.51
C ILE A 121 19.28 -4.33 19.96
N TYR A 122 18.26 -4.48 20.80
CA TYR A 122 17.77 -5.75 21.31
C TYR A 122 16.41 -6.08 20.76
N ALA A 123 16.18 -7.33 20.40
CA ALA A 123 14.86 -7.85 20.04
C ALA A 123 14.03 -8.16 21.28
N LEU A 124 12.85 -7.58 21.37
CA LEU A 124 11.82 -7.97 22.33
C LEU A 124 10.99 -9.12 21.78
N SER A 125 10.56 -8.99 20.53
CA SER A 125 9.83 -10.03 19.81
C SER A 125 10.27 -10.11 18.35
N ILE A 126 10.22 -11.34 17.79
CA ILE A 126 10.52 -11.63 16.39
C ILE A 126 9.34 -12.39 15.80
N HIS A 127 8.66 -11.77 14.86
CA HIS A 127 7.53 -12.37 14.15
C HIS A 127 7.97 -12.77 12.74
N MET A 128 8.13 -14.08 12.52
CA MET A 128 8.48 -14.64 11.22
C MET A 128 7.23 -14.91 10.40
N LEU A 129 7.35 -14.70 9.10
CA LEU A 129 6.31 -15.02 8.12
C LEU A 129 6.79 -16.17 7.24
N SER A 130 5.99 -17.23 7.13
CA SER A 130 6.29 -18.37 6.25
C SER A 130 6.11 -18.02 4.77
N GLN A 131 5.30 -17.01 4.48
CA GLN A 131 5.11 -16.48 3.12
C GLN A 131 5.78 -15.13 2.99
N ALA A 132 6.37 -14.89 1.81
CA ALA A 132 6.90 -13.57 1.48
C ALA A 132 5.75 -12.54 1.54
N PRO A 133 5.93 -11.41 2.25
CA PRO A 133 4.89 -10.41 2.33
C PRO A 133 4.53 -9.89 0.94
N GLU A 134 3.24 -9.81 0.69
CA GLU A 134 2.68 -9.22 -0.51
C GLU A 134 2.43 -7.74 -0.27
N GLY A 135 2.73 -6.94 -1.28
CA GLY A 135 2.50 -5.51 -1.26
C GLY A 135 1.75 -5.08 -2.51
N GLN A 136 1.07 -3.95 -2.39
CA GLN A 136 0.47 -3.28 -3.52
C GLN A 136 0.92 -1.81 -3.51
N CYS A 137 1.32 -1.29 -4.66
CA CYS A 137 1.59 0.12 -4.82
C CYS A 137 0.89 0.64 -6.08
N GLN A 138 0.40 1.87 -5.96
CA GLN A 138 -0.13 2.63 -7.10
C GLN A 138 0.80 3.81 -7.37
N GLY A 139 1.07 4.06 -8.64
CA GLY A 139 1.95 5.17 -9.01
C GLY A 139 2.08 5.34 -10.52
N GLN A 140 2.82 6.36 -10.89
CA GLN A 140 3.13 6.66 -12.29
C GLN A 140 4.47 6.06 -12.68
N VAL A 141 4.52 5.46 -13.86
CA VAL A 141 5.75 4.94 -14.44
C VAL A 141 6.71 6.09 -14.73
N LEU A 142 7.88 6.07 -14.12
CA LEU A 142 9.00 6.95 -14.45
C LEU A 142 9.84 6.35 -15.58
N ALA A 143 10.12 5.05 -15.49
CA ALA A 143 10.86 4.29 -16.48
C ALA A 143 10.58 2.80 -16.38
N TYR A 144 10.59 2.12 -17.51
CA TYR A 144 10.64 0.66 -17.60
C TYR A 144 11.75 0.26 -18.55
N ASP A 145 12.70 -0.54 -18.06
CA ASP A 145 13.76 -1.13 -18.87
C ASP A 145 13.43 -2.60 -19.17
N ALA A 146 12.97 -2.86 -20.38
CA ALA A 146 12.59 -4.21 -20.82
C ALA A 146 13.77 -5.20 -20.83
N ARG A 147 15.02 -4.71 -20.97
CA ARG A 147 16.21 -5.56 -21.00
C ARG A 147 16.57 -6.09 -19.60
N THR A 148 16.42 -5.26 -18.57
CA THR A 148 16.73 -5.63 -17.19
C THR A 148 15.49 -6.05 -16.41
N GLY A 149 14.28 -5.77 -16.92
CA GLY A 149 13.02 -5.98 -16.25
C GLY A 149 12.83 -5.07 -15.05
N LEU A 150 13.44 -3.87 -15.04
CA LEU A 150 13.31 -2.92 -13.94
C LEU A 150 12.24 -1.89 -14.26
N LEU A 151 11.25 -1.80 -13.37
CA LEU A 151 10.18 -0.81 -13.40
C LEU A 151 10.37 0.18 -12.25
N THR A 152 10.48 1.46 -12.57
CA THR A 152 10.56 2.54 -11.59
C THR A 152 9.27 3.34 -11.62
N LEU A 153 8.65 3.49 -10.46
CA LEU A 153 7.38 4.21 -10.25
C LEU A 153 7.58 5.36 -9.27
N THR A 154 6.84 6.45 -9.42
CA THR A 154 6.59 7.40 -8.33
C THR A 154 5.39 6.91 -7.55
N ALA A 155 5.57 6.51 -6.30
CA ALA A 155 4.47 6.02 -5.48
C ALA A 155 3.51 7.16 -5.11
N ALA A 156 2.20 6.93 -5.31
CA ALA A 156 1.17 7.92 -5.08
C ALA A 156 1.13 8.43 -3.61
N LEU A 157 1.43 7.54 -2.65
CA LEU A 157 1.35 7.86 -1.22
C LEU A 157 2.61 8.55 -0.67
N SER A 158 3.80 8.21 -1.18
CA SER A 158 5.06 8.73 -0.62
C SER A 158 5.74 9.77 -1.50
N GLY A 159 5.38 9.84 -2.78
CA GLY A 159 6.07 10.66 -3.78
C GLY A 159 7.50 10.19 -4.08
N GLN A 160 8.00 9.18 -3.38
CA GLN A 160 9.34 8.65 -3.59
C GLN A 160 9.37 7.60 -4.69
N PRO A 161 10.45 7.53 -5.48
CA PRO A 161 10.59 6.51 -6.51
C PRO A 161 10.77 5.11 -5.88
N ILE A 162 9.99 4.16 -6.38
CA ILE A 162 10.07 2.74 -6.03
C ILE A 162 10.53 1.98 -7.25
N THR A 163 11.54 1.10 -7.08
CA THR A 163 12.01 0.22 -8.16
C THR A 163 11.60 -1.22 -7.89
N LEU A 164 10.88 -1.80 -8.84
CA LEU A 164 10.40 -3.18 -8.81
C LEU A 164 11.04 -3.98 -9.95
N ARG A 165 11.27 -5.27 -9.71
CA ARG A 165 11.63 -6.21 -10.77
C ARG A 165 10.36 -6.77 -11.40
N VAL A 166 10.27 -6.75 -12.70
CA VAL A 166 9.19 -7.34 -13.50
C VAL A 166 9.74 -8.57 -14.22
N PRO A 167 9.46 -9.80 -13.74
CA PRO A 167 9.87 -11.03 -14.41
C PRO A 167 9.25 -11.15 -15.80
N ALA A 168 9.89 -11.91 -16.68
CA ALA A 168 9.27 -12.34 -17.92
C ALA A 168 8.00 -13.15 -17.61
N GLY A 169 6.90 -12.81 -18.28
CA GLY A 169 5.60 -13.49 -18.05
C GLY A 169 4.76 -12.86 -16.90
N THR A 170 5.20 -11.74 -16.31
CA THR A 170 4.34 -10.97 -15.39
C THR A 170 3.03 -10.60 -16.08
N SER A 171 1.90 -10.89 -15.43
CA SER A 171 0.58 -10.56 -15.93
C SER A 171 0.40 -9.04 -15.98
N VAL A 172 0.07 -8.51 -17.16
CA VAL A 172 -0.30 -7.10 -17.36
C VAL A 172 -1.74 -7.05 -17.82
N ILE A 173 -2.58 -6.35 -17.08
CA ILE A 173 -4.01 -6.19 -17.39
C ILE A 173 -4.35 -4.70 -17.49
N GLY A 174 -5.23 -4.36 -18.43
CA GLY A 174 -5.85 -3.04 -18.49
C GLY A 174 -7.07 -3.03 -17.56
N VAL A 175 -7.11 -2.10 -16.63
CA VAL A 175 -8.23 -1.88 -15.72
C VAL A 175 -8.61 -0.41 -15.81
N GLY A 176 -9.83 -0.11 -16.14
CA GLY A 176 -10.31 1.27 -16.18
C GLY A 176 -11.59 1.39 -16.99
N GLN A 177 -12.31 2.48 -16.80
CA GLN A 177 -13.49 2.81 -17.58
C GLN A 177 -13.08 2.94 -19.05
N VAL A 178 -13.70 2.12 -19.83
CA VAL A 178 -13.45 1.77 -21.22
C VAL A 178 -12.93 2.96 -22.05
N ALA A 179 -11.63 2.97 -22.33
CA ALA A 179 -11.18 3.63 -23.54
C ALA A 179 -11.80 2.87 -24.73
N VAL A 180 -12.51 3.56 -25.58
CA VAL A 180 -13.05 3.03 -26.81
C VAL A 180 -11.88 2.47 -27.61
N SER A 181 -11.73 1.12 -27.63
CA SER A 181 -10.64 0.37 -28.25
C SER A 181 -9.28 0.36 -27.50
N SER A 182 -9.15 -0.47 -26.45
CA SER A 182 -7.83 -0.84 -25.97
C SER A 182 -7.43 -2.21 -26.50
N PRO A 183 -6.31 -2.33 -27.23
CA PRO A 183 -5.68 -3.62 -27.43
C PRO A 183 -5.30 -4.22 -26.08
N SER A 184 -5.11 -5.53 -25.99
CA SER A 184 -4.70 -6.20 -24.75
C SER A 184 -3.47 -5.49 -24.16
N ALA A 185 -3.59 -5.03 -22.92
CA ALA A 185 -2.52 -4.36 -22.20
C ALA A 185 -1.28 -5.27 -22.09
N GLY A 186 -0.11 -4.69 -22.21
CA GLY A 186 1.15 -5.42 -22.17
C GLY A 186 2.30 -4.60 -21.59
N LEU A 187 3.46 -5.21 -21.48
CA LEU A 187 4.68 -4.54 -20.97
C LEU A 187 5.11 -3.34 -21.83
N GLN A 188 4.74 -3.31 -23.11
CA GLN A 188 4.98 -2.18 -24.02
C GLN A 188 4.23 -0.91 -23.61
N ASP A 189 3.16 -1.04 -22.83
CA ASP A 189 2.33 0.09 -22.37
C ASP A 189 2.87 0.72 -21.08
N LEU A 190 3.94 0.16 -20.50
CA LEU A 190 4.65 0.71 -19.36
C LEU A 190 5.54 1.90 -19.77
N VAL A 191 4.96 2.86 -20.47
CA VAL A 191 5.64 4.08 -20.88
C VAL A 191 5.63 5.11 -19.76
N LYS A 192 6.55 6.07 -19.82
CA LYS A 192 6.60 7.18 -18.83
C LYS A 192 5.25 7.89 -18.74
N GLY A 193 4.77 8.08 -17.51
CA GLY A 193 3.50 8.71 -17.21
C GLY A 193 2.32 7.73 -17.14
N THR A 194 2.47 6.46 -17.53
CA THR A 194 1.40 5.45 -17.35
C THR A 194 1.09 5.28 -15.86
N LEU A 195 -0.17 5.40 -15.50
CA LEU A 195 -0.67 5.14 -14.15
C LEU A 195 -0.91 3.65 -13.98
N VAL A 196 -0.29 3.05 -12.99
CA VAL A 196 -0.38 1.61 -12.73
C VAL A 196 -0.63 1.30 -11.27
N SER A 197 -1.25 0.14 -11.02
CA SER A 197 -1.28 -0.53 -9.73
C SER A 197 -0.48 -1.83 -9.86
N VAL A 198 0.50 -2.03 -8.99
CA VAL A 198 1.39 -3.18 -9.03
C VAL A 198 1.23 -3.99 -7.76
N GLN A 199 0.87 -5.26 -7.91
CA GLN A 199 0.98 -6.26 -6.84
C GLN A 199 2.36 -6.89 -6.91
N PHE A 200 3.07 -6.93 -5.80
CA PHE A 200 4.44 -7.44 -5.74
C PHE A 200 4.70 -8.22 -4.47
N ASN A 201 5.62 -9.17 -4.55
CA ASN A 201 6.17 -9.84 -3.38
C ASN A 201 7.51 -9.22 -3.02
N SER A 202 7.83 -9.21 -1.74
CA SER A 202 9.16 -8.88 -1.29
C SER A 202 10.15 -9.96 -1.73
N SER A 203 11.31 -9.56 -2.26
CA SER A 203 12.40 -10.48 -2.54
C SER A 203 13.50 -10.38 -1.50
N ASN A 204 14.29 -11.44 -1.36
CA ASN A 204 15.41 -11.53 -0.41
C ASN A 204 16.48 -10.43 -0.59
N ASN A 205 16.46 -9.72 -1.71
CA ASN A 205 17.38 -8.61 -2.01
C ASN A 205 16.82 -7.23 -1.64
N GLY A 206 15.70 -7.17 -0.92
CA GLY A 206 15.04 -5.91 -0.54
C GLY A 206 14.36 -5.17 -1.70
N ARG A 207 14.21 -5.83 -2.88
CA ARG A 207 13.46 -5.30 -4.02
C ARG A 207 12.15 -6.07 -4.16
N GLY A 208 11.08 -5.35 -4.44
CA GLY A 208 9.82 -5.99 -4.80
C GLY A 208 9.91 -6.68 -6.16
N VAL A 209 9.24 -7.82 -6.29
CA VAL A 209 9.08 -8.56 -7.56
C VAL A 209 7.61 -8.50 -7.95
N ALA A 210 7.32 -7.84 -9.06
CA ALA A 210 5.95 -7.71 -9.55
C ALA A 210 5.36 -9.08 -9.91
N ARG A 211 4.13 -9.32 -9.48
CA ARG A 211 3.31 -10.49 -9.82
C ARG A 211 2.25 -10.14 -10.85
N GLN A 212 1.64 -8.98 -10.66
CA GLN A 212 0.61 -8.47 -11.56
C GLN A 212 0.75 -6.96 -11.67
N ILE A 213 0.58 -6.44 -12.87
CA ILE A 213 0.54 -5.01 -13.15
C ILE A 213 -0.82 -4.70 -13.76
N SER A 214 -1.56 -3.79 -13.14
CA SER A 214 -2.82 -3.27 -13.65
C SER A 214 -2.57 -1.88 -14.20
N ILE A 215 -2.75 -1.68 -15.50
CA ILE A 215 -2.67 -0.38 -16.16
C ILE A 215 -4.01 0.33 -15.96
N LEU A 216 -3.98 1.45 -15.24
CA LEU A 216 -5.18 2.24 -14.92
C LEU A 216 -5.42 3.33 -15.96
N ALA A 217 -4.35 3.97 -16.45
CA ALA A 217 -4.41 4.98 -17.50
C ALA A 217 -3.08 5.08 -18.24
N THR A 218 -3.12 5.20 -19.56
CA THR A 218 -1.96 5.54 -20.39
C THR A 218 -2.06 6.97 -20.88
N PRO A 219 -0.94 7.71 -21.03
CA PRO A 219 -0.98 9.06 -21.59
C PRO A 219 -1.69 9.09 -22.95
N GLY A 220 -2.62 10.03 -23.11
CA GLY A 220 -3.46 10.16 -24.30
C GLY A 220 -4.76 9.32 -24.28
N SER A 221 -4.97 8.46 -23.31
CA SER A 221 -6.23 7.73 -23.17
C SER A 221 -7.37 8.67 -22.76
N SER A 222 -8.55 8.41 -23.32
CA SER A 222 -9.78 9.15 -23.02
C SER A 222 -10.68 8.36 -22.09
N PHE A 223 -11.25 9.04 -21.11
CA PHE A 223 -12.11 8.46 -20.08
C PHE A 223 -13.42 9.22 -19.98
N VAL A 224 -14.47 8.53 -19.61
CA VAL A 224 -15.78 9.12 -19.32
C VAL A 224 -16.12 8.81 -17.87
N PHE A 225 -16.20 9.88 -17.06
CA PHE A 225 -16.55 9.80 -15.65
C PHE A 225 -18.00 10.27 -15.47
N THR A 226 -18.81 9.52 -14.76
CA THR A 226 -20.18 9.90 -14.42
C THR A 226 -20.34 9.80 -12.90
N GLY A 227 -20.75 10.89 -12.28
CA GLY A 227 -20.88 10.92 -10.82
C GLY A 227 -21.33 12.27 -10.30
N ASN A 228 -21.31 12.38 -8.97
CA ASN A 228 -21.65 13.61 -8.28
C ASN A 228 -20.41 14.48 -8.06
N VAL A 229 -20.53 15.76 -8.28
CA VAL A 229 -19.48 16.73 -7.96
C VAL A 229 -19.33 16.82 -6.45
N SER A 230 -18.24 16.30 -5.91
CA SER A 230 -17.93 16.37 -4.47
C SER A 230 -17.17 17.64 -4.11
N SER A 231 -16.38 18.19 -5.07
CA SER A 231 -15.64 19.45 -4.89
C SER A 231 -15.43 20.12 -6.23
N LEU A 232 -15.51 21.46 -6.23
CA LEU A 232 -15.23 22.30 -7.38
C LEU A 232 -14.35 23.48 -6.94
N ASP A 233 -13.08 23.43 -7.31
CA ASP A 233 -12.10 24.49 -7.03
C ASP A 233 -11.79 25.25 -8.32
N LEU A 234 -12.41 26.42 -8.44
CA LEU A 234 -12.21 27.29 -9.59
C LEU A 234 -10.85 28.01 -9.59
N ALA A 235 -10.21 28.16 -8.42
CA ALA A 235 -8.88 28.76 -8.34
C ALA A 235 -7.81 27.78 -8.80
N ALA A 236 -7.90 26.53 -8.35
CA ALA A 236 -7.01 25.46 -8.75
C ALA A 236 -7.40 24.80 -10.09
N ASN A 237 -8.50 25.20 -10.72
CA ASN A 237 -9.04 24.57 -11.94
C ASN A 237 -9.25 23.06 -11.78
N ARG A 238 -9.81 22.66 -10.66
CA ARG A 238 -9.96 21.24 -10.29
C ARG A 238 -11.40 20.91 -9.91
N LEU A 239 -11.86 19.81 -10.45
CA LEU A 239 -13.15 19.18 -10.18
C LEU A 239 -12.89 17.82 -9.57
N VAL A 240 -13.61 17.46 -8.51
CA VAL A 240 -13.59 16.10 -7.94
C VAL A 240 -14.97 15.49 -8.12
N LEU A 241 -15.01 14.35 -8.78
CA LEU A 241 -16.23 13.55 -8.97
C LEU A 241 -16.17 12.32 -8.06
N LEU A 242 -17.28 12.03 -7.39
CA LEU A 242 -17.52 10.76 -6.73
C LEU A 242 -18.36 9.89 -7.67
N ASP A 243 -17.80 8.79 -8.14
CA ASP A 243 -18.52 7.81 -8.96
C ASP A 243 -19.28 6.84 -8.02
N PRO A 244 -20.62 6.78 -8.11
CA PRO A 244 -21.42 5.92 -7.25
C PRO A 244 -21.30 4.42 -7.57
N LYS A 245 -20.64 4.05 -8.68
CA LYS A 245 -20.50 2.65 -9.09
C LYS A 245 -19.34 1.95 -8.39
N ASP A 246 -18.24 2.66 -8.17
CA ASP A 246 -17.02 2.12 -7.57
C ASP A 246 -16.65 2.82 -6.25
N ASP A 247 -17.44 3.81 -5.84
CA ASP A 247 -17.23 4.65 -4.64
C ASP A 247 -15.84 5.34 -4.65
N GLN A 248 -15.32 5.63 -5.85
CA GLN A 248 -14.03 6.27 -6.03
C GLN A 248 -14.18 7.76 -6.36
N SER A 249 -13.22 8.54 -5.86
CA SER A 249 -13.14 9.96 -6.15
C SER A 249 -12.11 10.22 -7.23
N TYR A 250 -12.52 10.87 -8.31
CA TYR A 250 -11.67 11.22 -9.45
C TYR A 250 -11.38 12.71 -9.45
N SER A 251 -10.11 13.08 -9.36
CA SER A 251 -9.65 14.46 -9.46
C SER A 251 -9.36 14.79 -10.93
N ILE A 252 -10.11 15.72 -11.48
CA ILE A 252 -10.05 16.12 -12.89
C ILE A 252 -9.68 17.59 -12.95
N VAL A 253 -8.65 17.94 -13.71
CA VAL A 253 -8.30 19.34 -13.99
C VAL A 253 -9.00 19.81 -15.25
N PHE A 254 -9.25 21.11 -15.36
CA PHE A 254 -9.89 21.70 -16.54
C PHE A 254 -9.25 23.04 -16.90
N ASP A 255 -9.29 23.37 -18.19
CA ASP A 255 -8.88 24.67 -18.68
C ASP A 255 -10.12 25.57 -18.79
N LYS A 256 -10.17 26.63 -17.99
CA LYS A 256 -11.29 27.58 -17.99
C LYS A 256 -11.56 28.20 -19.35
N SER A 257 -10.53 28.34 -20.20
CA SER A 257 -10.66 28.92 -21.52
C SER A 257 -11.32 27.99 -22.55
N ARG A 258 -11.25 26.70 -22.30
CA ARG A 258 -11.71 25.62 -23.21
C ARG A 258 -12.87 24.83 -22.66
N PHE A 259 -13.01 24.80 -21.33
CA PHE A 259 -14.03 24.03 -20.66
C PHE A 259 -15.29 24.88 -20.49
N PRO A 260 -16.40 24.57 -21.16
CA PRO A 260 -17.64 25.34 -21.04
C PRO A 260 -18.21 25.13 -19.64
N MET A 261 -17.98 26.11 -18.78
CA MET A 261 -18.56 26.13 -17.44
C MET A 261 -20.06 26.40 -17.57
N SER A 262 -20.85 25.31 -17.48
CA SER A 262 -22.30 25.46 -17.31
C SER A 262 -22.59 26.10 -15.95
N ARG A 263 -23.61 26.99 -15.90
CA ARG A 263 -24.10 27.51 -14.61
C ARG A 263 -24.62 26.41 -13.68
N ASP A 264 -24.92 25.24 -14.25
CA ASP A 264 -25.45 24.08 -13.54
C ASP A 264 -24.33 23.23 -12.93
N LEU A 265 -23.06 23.55 -13.20
CA LEU A 265 -21.92 22.83 -12.61
C LEU A 265 -21.64 23.39 -11.21
N HIS A 266 -22.09 22.69 -10.19
CA HIS A 266 -21.92 23.04 -8.79
C HIS A 266 -21.70 21.78 -7.94
N VAL A 267 -21.26 21.95 -6.71
CA VAL A 267 -21.12 20.82 -5.76
C VAL A 267 -22.47 20.18 -5.54
N GLY A 268 -22.55 18.84 -5.66
CA GLY A 268 -23.77 18.05 -5.60
C GLY A 268 -24.42 17.80 -6.98
N ALA A 269 -24.03 18.51 -8.05
CA ALA A 269 -24.54 18.26 -9.39
C ALA A 269 -24.13 16.85 -9.88
N HIS A 270 -25.05 16.15 -10.55
CA HIS A 270 -24.76 14.89 -11.23
C HIS A 270 -24.32 15.17 -12.67
N VAL A 271 -23.09 14.77 -13.00
CA VAL A 271 -22.46 15.14 -14.28
C VAL A 271 -21.77 13.96 -14.95
N THR A 272 -21.65 14.07 -16.26
CA THR A 272 -20.75 13.23 -17.06
C THR A 272 -19.62 14.11 -17.59
N VAL A 273 -18.37 13.74 -17.31
CA VAL A 273 -17.18 14.44 -17.76
C VAL A 273 -16.34 13.52 -18.64
N THR A 274 -16.03 13.97 -19.85
CA THR A 274 -15.02 13.34 -20.68
C THR A 274 -13.67 13.99 -20.39
N ALA A 275 -12.66 13.20 -20.11
CA ALA A 275 -11.32 13.69 -19.83
C ALA A 275 -10.26 12.83 -20.51
N ASN A 276 -9.16 13.45 -20.90
CA ASN A 276 -7.97 12.76 -21.39
C ASN A 276 -6.94 12.68 -20.26
N PHE A 277 -6.25 11.57 -20.17
CA PHE A 277 -5.12 11.43 -19.23
C PHE A 277 -3.84 11.94 -19.91
N ASP A 278 -3.20 12.97 -19.33
CA ASP A 278 -1.99 13.58 -19.89
C ASP A 278 -0.67 12.91 -19.45
N GLY A 279 -0.77 11.89 -18.59
CA GLY A 279 0.37 11.24 -17.94
C GLY A 279 0.60 11.70 -16.49
N SER A 280 -0.18 12.68 -16.03
CA SER A 280 -0.14 13.18 -14.66
C SER A 280 -1.54 13.38 -14.08
N HIS A 281 -2.45 13.91 -14.89
CA HIS A 281 -3.80 14.27 -14.50
C HIS A 281 -4.83 13.85 -15.56
N TYR A 282 -6.06 13.71 -15.12
CA TYR A 282 -7.21 13.70 -16.04
C TYR A 282 -7.57 15.14 -16.39
N VAL A 283 -7.51 15.48 -17.67
CA VAL A 283 -7.81 16.81 -18.19
C VAL A 283 -9.16 16.78 -18.87
N ALA A 284 -10.14 17.51 -18.33
CA ALA A 284 -11.49 17.56 -18.87
C ALA A 284 -11.49 18.16 -20.29
N THR A 285 -12.18 17.51 -21.19
CA THR A 285 -12.44 17.99 -22.56
C THR A 285 -13.88 18.43 -22.74
N SER A 286 -14.81 17.81 -22.00
CA SER A 286 -16.22 18.20 -21.99
C SER A 286 -16.90 17.81 -20.67
N ALA A 287 -17.96 18.53 -20.31
CA ALA A 287 -18.85 18.14 -19.22
C ALA A 287 -20.31 18.36 -19.64
N LYS A 288 -21.17 17.50 -19.15
CA LYS A 288 -22.61 17.57 -19.32
C LYS A 288 -23.27 17.29 -17.98
N THR A 289 -24.11 18.20 -17.54
CA THR A 289 -25.01 17.98 -16.39
C THR A 289 -26.15 17.07 -16.82
N LEU A 290 -26.49 16.10 -16.01
CA LEU A 290 -27.54 15.09 -16.24
C LEU A 290 -28.84 15.48 -15.56
#